data_4ce06873d04f2f1166746c901ae6119e
#
_entry.id   4ce06873d04f2f1166746c901ae6119e
#
_cell.length_a   1.000
_cell.length_b   1.000
_cell.length_c   1.000
_cell.angle_alpha   90.00
_cell.angle_beta   90.00
_cell.angle_gamma   90.00
#
_symmetry.space_group_name_H-M   'P 1'
#
loop_
_entity.id
_entity.type
_entity.pdbx_description
1 polymer ?
#
loop_
_entity_poly.entity_id
_entity_poly.type
_entity_poly.pdbx_seq_one_letter_code
_entity_poly.pdbx_strand_id
1 'polypeptide(L)'
;MLFRSLVHARIPYAAAVIGVAQAALQLAIDWVKERETFGSKLADKQAIQWMIADSEIELRAARLLVYQAAWRGDLGQDIKVDASICKVYATEVAGKVVDRCIQMFGGLGVAREMPLERWHREMRIKRIGEGPSEVHRMVVARDLLGGQRKKV
;
A
#
# COMPACT_ATOMS: atom_id res chain seq x y z
N MET A 1 18.37 -14.18 -16.03
CA MET A 1 17.06 -13.81 -16.59
C MET A 1 15.98 -13.64 -15.50
N LEU A 2 15.82 -14.58 -14.59
CA LEU A 2 14.77 -14.60 -13.55
C LEU A 2 14.73 -13.34 -12.66
N PHE A 3 15.87 -12.83 -12.20
CA PHE A 3 15.93 -11.65 -11.33
C PHE A 3 15.55 -10.32 -12.01
N ARG A 4 15.70 -10.22 -13.34
CA ARG A 4 15.26 -9.01 -14.06
C ARG A 4 13.74 -8.95 -14.16
N SER A 5 13.07 -10.08 -14.44
CA SER A 5 11.60 -10.13 -14.49
C SER A 5 10.95 -9.83 -13.13
N LEU A 6 11.55 -10.28 -12.01
CA LEU A 6 11.06 -9.95 -10.66
C LEU A 6 11.14 -8.46 -10.34
N VAL A 7 12.16 -7.74 -10.82
CA VAL A 7 12.23 -6.29 -10.61
C VAL A 7 11.06 -5.58 -11.29
N HIS A 8 10.77 -5.92 -12.55
CA HIS A 8 9.63 -5.35 -13.27
C HIS A 8 8.28 -5.75 -12.67
N ALA A 9 8.13 -7.00 -12.20
CA ALA A 9 6.89 -7.49 -11.59
C ALA A 9 6.49 -6.75 -10.30
N ARG A 10 7.44 -6.15 -9.58
CA ARG A 10 7.18 -5.41 -8.33
C ARG A 10 6.39 -4.12 -8.55
N ILE A 11 6.51 -3.48 -9.71
CA ILE A 11 5.76 -2.25 -10.03
C ILE A 11 4.27 -2.55 -10.17
N PRO A 12 3.79 -3.47 -11.03
CA PRO A 12 2.38 -3.82 -11.09
C PRO A 12 1.88 -4.46 -9.79
N TYR A 13 2.73 -5.17 -9.06
CA TYR A 13 2.38 -5.67 -7.72
C TYR A 13 2.07 -4.54 -6.74
N ALA A 14 2.89 -3.48 -6.72
CA ALA A 14 2.64 -2.29 -5.94
C ALA A 14 1.36 -1.55 -6.39
N ALA A 15 1.13 -1.43 -7.69
CA ALA A 15 -0.09 -0.83 -8.24
C ALA A 15 -1.35 -1.59 -7.81
N ALA A 16 -1.32 -2.93 -7.85
CA ALA A 16 -2.44 -3.77 -7.47
C ALA A 16 -2.85 -3.58 -5.99
N VAL A 17 -1.89 -3.51 -5.07
CA VAL A 17 -2.22 -3.31 -3.64
C VAL A 17 -2.78 -1.92 -3.36
N ILE A 18 -2.32 -0.89 -4.10
CA ILE A 18 -2.89 0.47 -4.02
C ILE A 18 -4.35 0.45 -4.49
N GLY A 19 -4.68 -0.30 -5.54
CA GLY A 19 -6.05 -0.46 -6.03
C GLY A 19 -6.98 -1.06 -4.98
N VAL A 20 -6.55 -2.11 -4.29
CA VAL A 20 -7.32 -2.72 -3.19
C VAL A 20 -7.53 -1.73 -2.04
N ALA A 21 -6.48 -1.02 -1.64
CA ALA A 21 -6.56 -0.06 -0.54
C ALA A 21 -7.46 1.14 -0.91
N GLN A 22 -7.44 1.60 -2.16
CA GLN A 22 -8.34 2.64 -2.66
C GLN A 22 -9.80 2.18 -2.63
N ALA A 23 -10.08 0.93 -3.04
CA ALA A 23 -11.43 0.37 -2.95
C ALA A 23 -11.91 0.27 -1.49
N ALA A 24 -11.03 -0.14 -0.57
CA ALA A 24 -11.35 -0.18 0.86
C ALA A 24 -11.66 1.22 1.41
N LEU A 25 -10.87 2.22 1.04
CA LEU A 25 -11.10 3.61 1.46
C LEU A 25 -12.43 4.15 0.93
N GLN A 26 -12.79 3.86 -0.34
CA GLN A 26 -14.07 4.27 -0.89
C GLN A 26 -15.25 3.64 -0.13
N LEU A 27 -15.18 2.33 0.15
CA LEU A 27 -16.21 1.67 0.96
C LEU A 27 -16.34 2.32 2.35
N ALA A 28 -15.22 2.65 2.97
CA ALA A 28 -15.23 3.30 4.29
C ALA A 28 -15.82 4.72 4.22
N ILE A 29 -15.51 5.50 3.19
CA ILE A 29 -16.07 6.84 2.97
C ILE A 29 -17.60 6.78 2.82
N ASP A 30 -18.10 5.82 2.04
CA ASP A 30 -19.54 5.66 1.84
C ASP A 30 -20.23 5.23 3.15
N TRP A 31 -19.64 4.29 3.88
CA TRP A 31 -20.13 3.85 5.17
C TRP A 31 -20.21 4.98 6.21
N VAL A 32 -19.18 5.78 6.40
CA VAL A 32 -19.17 6.83 7.44
C VAL A 32 -20.15 7.96 7.16
N LYS A 33 -20.54 8.18 5.90
CA LYS A 33 -21.58 9.14 5.51
C LYS A 33 -22.98 8.70 5.91
N GLU A 34 -23.20 7.38 6.00
CA GLU A 34 -24.51 6.81 6.34
C GLU A 34 -24.62 6.45 7.83
N ARG A 35 -23.57 5.93 8.41
CA ARG A 35 -23.57 5.43 9.79
C ARG A 35 -23.65 6.56 10.81
N GLU A 36 -24.60 6.44 11.72
CA GLU A 36 -24.76 7.34 12.86
C GLU A 36 -24.37 6.67 14.18
N THR A 37 -23.68 7.42 15.06
CA THR A 37 -23.33 7.03 16.42
C THR A 37 -23.32 8.26 17.32
N PHE A 38 -23.83 8.11 18.54
CA PHE A 38 -23.88 9.21 19.51
C PHE A 38 -24.49 10.50 18.94
N GLY A 39 -25.58 10.37 18.18
CA GLY A 39 -26.39 11.48 17.68
C GLY A 39 -25.81 12.25 16.49
N SER A 40 -24.75 11.75 15.82
CA SER A 40 -24.23 12.35 14.58
C SER A 40 -23.63 11.30 13.66
N LYS A 41 -23.41 11.66 12.38
CA LYS A 41 -22.74 10.81 11.41
C LYS A 41 -21.30 10.51 11.83
N LEU A 42 -20.77 9.33 11.46
CA LEU A 42 -19.36 9.04 11.67
C LEU A 42 -18.48 10.04 10.93
N ALA A 43 -18.89 10.49 9.75
CA ALA A 43 -18.19 11.49 8.95
C ALA A 43 -17.95 12.82 9.68
N ASP A 44 -18.77 13.16 10.70
CA ASP A 44 -18.64 14.38 11.49
C ASP A 44 -17.59 14.25 12.61
N LYS A 45 -17.10 13.04 12.87
CA LYS A 45 -16.12 12.79 13.92
C LYS A 45 -14.70 13.09 13.42
N GLN A 46 -13.98 13.96 14.10
CA GLN A 46 -12.64 14.40 13.71
C GLN A 46 -11.65 13.23 13.53
N ALA A 47 -11.68 12.24 14.42
CA ALA A 47 -10.81 11.07 14.32
C ALA A 47 -11.05 10.28 13.01
N ILE A 48 -12.29 10.18 12.55
CA ILE A 48 -12.66 9.54 11.29
C ILE A 48 -12.14 10.36 10.09
N GLN A 49 -12.30 11.69 10.16
CA GLN A 49 -11.80 12.61 9.12
C GLN A 49 -10.27 12.49 8.96
N TRP A 50 -9.53 12.38 10.06
CA TRP A 50 -8.08 12.17 10.03
C TRP A 50 -7.69 10.84 9.41
N MET A 51 -8.39 9.75 9.76
CA MET A 51 -8.14 8.43 9.15
C MET A 51 -8.33 8.45 7.63
N ILE A 52 -9.36 9.15 7.14
CA ILE A 52 -9.62 9.32 5.70
C ILE A 52 -8.53 10.17 5.06
N ALA A 53 -8.21 11.32 5.64
CA ALA A 53 -7.22 12.25 5.10
C ALA A 53 -5.82 11.60 5.01
N ASP A 54 -5.36 10.96 6.09
CA ASP A 54 -4.07 10.26 6.11
C ASP A 54 -4.02 9.13 5.09
N SER A 55 -5.12 8.39 4.93
CA SER A 55 -5.21 7.30 3.96
C SER A 55 -5.08 7.82 2.53
N GLU A 56 -5.77 8.90 2.19
CA GLU A 56 -5.70 9.51 0.86
C GLU A 56 -4.31 10.10 0.59
N ILE A 57 -3.69 10.79 1.55
CA ILE A 57 -2.33 11.34 1.45
C ILE A 57 -1.32 10.22 1.16
N GLU A 58 -1.35 9.16 1.96
CA GLU A 58 -0.43 8.02 1.82
C GLU A 58 -0.65 7.28 0.48
N LEU A 59 -1.90 7.10 0.04
CA LEU A 59 -2.22 6.46 -1.25
C LEU A 59 -1.75 7.29 -2.45
N ARG A 60 -1.91 8.61 -2.40
CA ARG A 60 -1.38 9.50 -3.46
C ARG A 60 0.13 9.42 -3.56
N ALA A 61 0.83 9.46 -2.44
CA ALA A 61 2.27 9.32 -2.41
C ALA A 61 2.72 7.97 -2.97
N ALA A 62 2.05 6.87 -2.58
CA ALA A 62 2.34 5.53 -3.09
C ALA A 62 2.15 5.45 -4.61
N ARG A 63 1.06 6.03 -5.13
CA ARG A 63 0.75 6.06 -6.57
C ARG A 63 1.81 6.81 -7.37
N LEU A 64 2.25 7.97 -6.87
CA LEU A 64 3.31 8.75 -7.52
C LEU A 64 4.64 8.00 -7.59
N LEU A 65 5.03 7.26 -6.54
CA LEU A 65 6.22 6.41 -6.55
C LEU A 65 6.11 5.30 -7.61
N VAL A 66 4.93 4.68 -7.74
CA VAL A 66 4.69 3.64 -8.76
C VAL A 66 4.80 4.23 -10.18
N TYR A 67 4.18 5.39 -10.42
CA TYR A 67 4.27 6.05 -11.72
C TYR A 67 5.69 6.48 -12.06
N GLN A 68 6.44 7.00 -11.11
CA GLN A 68 7.85 7.35 -11.30
C GLN A 68 8.69 6.13 -11.68
N ALA A 69 8.51 5.00 -10.97
CA ALA A 69 9.25 3.78 -11.26
C ALA A 69 8.89 3.20 -12.63
N ALA A 70 7.61 3.22 -13.00
CA ALA A 70 7.14 2.77 -14.32
C ALA A 70 7.74 3.64 -15.43
N TRP A 71 7.63 4.97 -15.31
CA TRP A 71 8.18 5.93 -16.28
C TRP A 71 9.69 5.77 -16.47
N ARG A 72 10.45 5.61 -15.38
CA ARG A 72 11.90 5.34 -15.49
C ARG A 72 12.19 4.01 -16.20
N GLY A 73 11.36 3.00 -15.95
CA GLY A 73 11.43 1.72 -16.65
C GLY A 73 11.19 1.85 -18.17
N ASP A 74 10.20 2.64 -18.56
CA ASP A 74 9.89 2.92 -19.97
C ASP A 74 11.04 3.64 -20.70
N LEU A 75 11.81 4.44 -19.94
CA LEU A 75 13.05 5.08 -20.44
C LEU A 75 14.26 4.13 -20.48
N GLY A 76 14.11 2.85 -20.13
CA GLY A 76 15.19 1.87 -20.11
C GLY A 76 16.22 2.05 -18.98
N GLN A 77 15.89 2.82 -17.94
CA GLN A 77 16.75 3.05 -16.78
C GLN A 77 16.80 1.83 -15.85
N ASP A 78 17.83 1.74 -14.99
CA ASP A 78 17.86 0.73 -13.92
C ASP A 78 16.87 1.14 -12.81
N ILE A 79 15.78 0.37 -12.72
CA ILE A 79 14.68 0.61 -11.78
C ILE A 79 14.72 -0.28 -10.53
N LYS A 80 15.83 -0.95 -10.27
CA LYS A 80 15.95 -1.92 -9.16
C LYS A 80 15.63 -1.29 -7.80
N VAL A 81 16.15 -0.10 -7.55
CA VAL A 81 15.94 0.64 -6.31
C VAL A 81 14.53 1.21 -6.27
N ASP A 82 14.06 1.82 -7.36
CA ASP A 82 12.70 2.37 -7.47
C ASP A 82 11.63 1.29 -7.23
N ALA A 83 11.79 0.11 -7.86
CA ALA A 83 10.89 -1.02 -7.66
C ALA A 83 10.88 -1.52 -6.20
N SER A 84 12.03 -1.47 -5.52
CA SER A 84 12.11 -1.80 -4.09
C SER A 84 11.42 -0.76 -3.21
N ILE A 85 11.60 0.53 -3.49
CA ILE A 85 10.91 1.63 -2.80
C ILE A 85 9.40 1.50 -2.98
N CYS A 86 8.93 1.35 -4.22
CA CYS A 86 7.51 1.18 -4.53
C CYS A 86 6.89 0.01 -3.76
N LYS A 87 7.56 -1.15 -3.80
CA LYS A 87 7.03 -2.36 -3.19
C LYS A 87 6.90 -2.19 -1.67
N VAL A 88 7.92 -1.67 -1.00
CA VAL A 88 7.85 -1.44 0.45
C VAL A 88 6.76 -0.46 0.79
N TYR A 89 6.81 0.73 0.19
CA TYR A 89 5.90 1.81 0.55
C TYR A 89 4.44 1.45 0.26
N ALA A 90 4.14 0.96 -0.94
CA ALA A 90 2.78 0.61 -1.34
C ALA A 90 2.17 -0.51 -0.48
N THR A 91 2.93 -1.58 -0.19
CA THR A 91 2.40 -2.70 0.60
C THR A 91 2.19 -2.33 2.08
N GLU A 92 3.02 -1.48 2.64
CA GLU A 92 2.86 -1.02 4.02
C GLU A 92 1.72 -0.02 4.15
N VAL A 93 1.61 0.93 3.22
CA VAL A 93 0.49 1.87 3.14
C VAL A 93 -0.84 1.14 2.94
N ALA A 94 -0.91 0.19 2.00
CA ALA A 94 -2.13 -0.56 1.76
C ALA A 94 -2.62 -1.31 3.02
N GLY A 95 -1.70 -1.91 3.77
CA GLY A 95 -2.03 -2.54 5.04
C GLY A 95 -2.60 -1.57 6.07
N LYS A 96 -1.98 -0.39 6.23
CA LYS A 96 -2.46 0.66 7.15
C LYS A 96 -3.83 1.20 6.75
N VAL A 97 -4.04 1.44 5.45
CA VAL A 97 -5.31 1.97 4.94
C VAL A 97 -6.44 0.99 5.18
N VAL A 98 -6.24 -0.30 4.85
CA VAL A 98 -7.27 -1.33 5.09
C VAL A 98 -7.57 -1.48 6.59
N ASP A 99 -6.55 -1.41 7.45
CA ASP A 99 -6.72 -1.45 8.91
C ASP A 99 -7.58 -0.26 9.41
N ARG A 100 -7.28 0.96 8.96
CA ARG A 100 -8.12 2.14 9.27
C ARG A 100 -9.55 1.98 8.77
N CYS A 101 -9.74 1.38 7.58
CA CYS A 101 -11.08 1.12 7.04
C CYS A 101 -11.86 0.14 7.92
N ILE A 102 -11.23 -0.94 8.40
CA ILE A 102 -11.83 -1.85 9.37
C ILE A 102 -12.23 -1.10 10.64
N GLN A 103 -11.35 -0.24 11.16
CA GLN A 103 -11.65 0.56 12.34
C GLN A 103 -12.89 1.46 12.14
N MET A 104 -13.03 2.10 10.97
CA MET A 104 -14.19 2.93 10.64
C MET A 104 -15.50 2.13 10.53
N PHE A 105 -15.43 0.87 10.10
CA PHE A 105 -16.58 -0.04 10.06
C PHE A 105 -16.92 -0.63 11.44
N GLY A 106 -15.97 -0.65 12.37
CA GLY A 106 -16.13 -1.31 13.65
C GLY A 106 -16.30 -2.82 13.52
N GLY A 107 -17.17 -3.44 14.31
CA GLY A 107 -17.39 -4.90 14.29
C GLY A 107 -17.77 -5.47 12.92
N LEU A 108 -18.49 -4.70 12.09
CA LEU A 108 -18.83 -5.11 10.73
C LEU A 108 -17.58 -5.26 9.84
N GLY A 109 -16.54 -4.47 10.08
CA GLY A 109 -15.30 -4.50 9.29
C GLY A 109 -14.52 -5.80 9.38
N VAL A 110 -14.72 -6.59 10.45
CA VAL A 110 -14.11 -7.92 10.66
C VAL A 110 -15.04 -9.07 10.32
N ALA A 111 -16.27 -8.77 9.90
CA ALA A 111 -17.23 -9.79 9.49
C ALA A 111 -16.91 -10.31 8.07
N ARG A 112 -17.12 -11.62 7.84
CA ARG A 112 -16.81 -12.26 6.54
C ARG A 112 -17.70 -11.81 5.40
N GLU A 113 -18.83 -11.22 5.70
CA GLU A 113 -19.78 -10.61 4.74
C GLU A 113 -19.19 -9.36 4.06
N MET A 114 -18.18 -8.74 4.71
CA MET A 114 -17.47 -7.59 4.18
C MET A 114 -16.13 -8.01 3.56
N PRO A 115 -15.69 -7.38 2.47
CA PRO A 115 -14.42 -7.73 1.84
C PRO A 115 -13.20 -7.31 2.67
N LEU A 116 -13.36 -6.42 3.65
CA LEU A 116 -12.27 -5.79 4.41
C LEU A 116 -11.44 -6.78 5.19
N GLU A 117 -12.05 -7.79 5.87
CA GLU A 117 -11.33 -8.79 6.64
C GLU A 117 -10.42 -9.65 5.73
N ARG A 118 -10.92 -10.02 4.53
CA ARG A 118 -10.13 -10.75 3.54
C ARG A 118 -8.99 -9.86 3.00
N TRP A 119 -9.29 -8.62 2.63
CA TRP A 119 -8.28 -7.68 2.13
C TRP A 119 -7.20 -7.39 3.18
N HIS A 120 -7.55 -7.33 4.47
CA HIS A 120 -6.57 -7.16 5.54
C HIS A 120 -5.56 -8.33 5.55
N ARG A 121 -6.03 -9.57 5.50
CA ARG A 121 -5.16 -10.76 5.44
C ARG A 121 -4.32 -10.78 4.16
N GLU A 122 -4.91 -10.40 3.02
CA GLU A 122 -4.20 -10.31 1.75
C GLU A 122 -3.14 -9.21 1.76
N MET A 123 -3.43 -8.03 2.29
CA MET A 123 -2.44 -6.96 2.40
C MET A 123 -1.31 -7.31 3.37
N ARG A 124 -1.57 -8.11 4.39
CA ARG A 124 -0.53 -8.56 5.30
C ARG A 124 0.49 -9.46 4.60
N ILE A 125 0.04 -10.41 3.77
CA ILE A 125 0.97 -11.30 3.02
C ILE A 125 1.74 -10.56 1.93
N LYS A 126 1.17 -9.47 1.36
CA LYS A 126 1.83 -8.66 0.33
C LYS A 126 3.14 -8.01 0.81
N ARG A 127 3.31 -7.79 2.11
CA ARG A 127 4.58 -7.31 2.70
C ARG A 127 5.68 -8.38 2.69
N ILE A 128 5.33 -9.66 2.54
CA ILE A 128 6.22 -10.81 2.55
C ILE A 128 6.51 -11.29 1.12
N GLY A 129 5.47 -11.42 0.29
CA GLY A 129 5.57 -11.87 -1.10
C GLY A 129 6.45 -10.95 -1.96
N GLU A 130 7.04 -11.47 -3.02
CA GLU A 130 7.96 -10.77 -3.93
C GLU A 130 9.21 -10.20 -3.24
N GLY A 131 9.57 -10.78 -2.10
CA GLY A 131 10.63 -10.35 -1.19
C GLY A 131 10.09 -9.55 0.01
N PRO A 132 10.49 -9.91 1.23
CA PRO A 132 10.08 -9.18 2.43
C PRO A 132 10.51 -7.72 2.41
N SER A 133 9.76 -6.86 3.11
CA SER A 133 10.04 -5.43 3.23
C SER A 133 11.47 -5.15 3.72
N GLU A 134 12.01 -6.01 4.57
CA GLU A 134 13.37 -5.91 5.11
C GLU A 134 14.43 -6.09 4.02
N VAL A 135 14.22 -7.05 3.11
CA VAL A 135 15.14 -7.29 1.97
C VAL A 135 15.15 -6.08 1.03
N HIS A 136 13.99 -5.48 0.77
CA HIS A 136 13.91 -4.29 -0.07
C HIS A 136 14.56 -3.06 0.59
N ARG A 137 14.39 -2.87 1.90
CA ARG A 137 15.11 -1.82 2.66
C ARG A 137 16.61 -2.01 2.57
N MET A 138 17.09 -3.26 2.65
CA MET A 138 18.50 -3.55 2.46
C MET A 138 18.99 -3.19 1.04
N VAL A 139 18.17 -3.40 0.00
CA VAL A 139 18.51 -3.00 -1.39
C VAL A 139 18.67 -1.48 -1.47
N VAL A 140 17.71 -0.72 -0.93
CA VAL A 140 17.75 0.75 -0.93
C VAL A 140 18.95 1.27 -0.13
N ALA A 141 19.16 0.76 1.07
CA ALA A 141 20.26 1.20 1.93
C ALA A 141 21.64 0.92 1.31
N ARG A 142 21.82 -0.25 0.69
CA ARG A 142 23.09 -0.59 0.02
C ARG A 142 23.40 0.32 -1.17
N ASP A 143 22.38 0.72 -1.90
CA ASP A 143 22.55 1.66 -3.01
C ASP A 143 23.03 3.02 -2.50
N LEU A 144 22.37 3.57 -1.49
CA LEU A 144 22.71 4.87 -0.87
C LEU A 144 24.10 4.86 -0.21
N LEU A 145 24.51 3.73 0.35
CA LEU A 145 25.81 3.58 1.02
C LEU A 145 26.97 3.27 0.04
N GLY A 146 26.74 3.34 -1.27
CA GLY A 146 27.78 3.07 -2.27
C GLY A 146 28.27 1.62 -2.26
N GLY A 147 27.43 0.68 -1.84
CA GLY A 147 27.78 -0.73 -1.70
C GLY A 147 28.25 -1.35 -2.99
N GLN A 148 29.57 -1.59 -3.10
CA GLN A 148 30.18 -2.32 -4.18
C GLN A 148 29.49 -3.69 -4.30
N ARG A 149 29.06 -4.03 -5.51
CA ARG A 149 28.69 -5.40 -5.86
C ARG A 149 29.92 -6.29 -5.61
N LYS A 150 29.95 -7.03 -4.49
CA LYS A 150 30.78 -8.23 -4.45
C LYS A 150 30.23 -9.13 -5.56
N LYS A 151 31.02 -9.27 -6.63
CA LYS A 151 30.81 -10.32 -7.64
C LYS A 151 30.95 -11.65 -6.89
N VAL A 152 29.85 -12.37 -6.76
CA VAL A 152 29.84 -13.80 -6.43
C VAL A 152 29.76 -14.55 -7.72
#